data_c68e011f44f450bff4917da7a0412e98
#
_entry.id   c68e011f44f450bff4917da7a0412e98
#
_cell.length_a   1.000
_cell.length_b   1.000
_cell.length_c   1.000
_cell.angle_alpha   90.00
_cell.angle_beta   90.00
_cell.angle_gamma   90.00
#
_symmetry.space_group_name_H-M   'P 1'
#
loop_
_entity.id
_entity.type
_entity.pdbx_description
1 polymer ?
#
loop_
_entity_poly.entity_id
_entity_poly.type
_entity_poly.pdbx_seq_one_letter_code
_entity_poly.pdbx_strand_id
1 'polypeptide(L)'
;MKNKWLLAALLAGNSWFGGWATDVDPVIMRVNNKDIHKSEFEYIYNKNSQQQIDHKSLDEYVTLFKNYKLKVAEAEAMGIDTTSAFKNELAGYREELAKPYLIDASVDDRLAHEAYDRMKEDVEVSHILIGLNARTPEDRAEAKKKAESVLAKIKAGEDFGMLAEKFSEDGSRQNKGYLGFIRGGRTVYPFEKAAFALQAGEVSDIVETQFGYHIIKVHSRRPNPGEFLFSHIMILVPRGASDEVKAQKESEIRAIYEE
;
A
#
# COMPACT_ATOMS: atom_id res chain seq x y z
N MET A 1 78.70 42.43 14.67
CA MET A 1 79.48 41.80 15.78
C MET A 1 78.67 40.71 16.41
N LYS A 2 79.34 39.53 16.50
CA LYS A 2 79.10 38.40 17.44
C LYS A 2 77.91 37.52 17.23
N ASN A 3 78.25 36.41 16.60
CA ASN A 3 77.78 35.03 16.81
C ASN A 3 77.24 34.71 18.22
N LYS A 4 76.28 33.82 18.29
CA LYS A 4 76.37 32.65 19.18
C LYS A 4 75.43 31.54 18.68
N TRP A 5 76.06 30.46 18.34
CA TRP A 5 75.54 29.09 18.23
C TRP A 5 75.14 28.59 19.58
N LEU A 6 74.03 27.83 19.65
CA LEU A 6 73.82 26.84 20.71
C LEU A 6 73.03 25.67 20.14
N LEU A 7 73.72 24.55 20.03
CA LEU A 7 73.20 23.18 19.92
C LEU A 7 72.51 22.79 21.23
N ALA A 8 71.44 22.08 21.16
CA ALA A 8 71.04 21.02 22.11
C ALA A 8 69.85 20.26 21.49
N ALA A 9 70.06 19.07 21.21
CA ALA A 9 69.99 17.80 21.91
C ALA A 9 68.68 17.08 21.52
N LEU A 10 68.86 15.96 20.82
CA LEU A 10 67.89 14.87 20.64
C LEU A 10 67.35 14.40 22.00
N LEU A 11 66.05 14.28 22.07
CA LEU A 11 65.40 13.32 22.97
C LEU A 11 64.44 12.50 22.11
N ALA A 12 64.84 11.25 21.91
CA ALA A 12 63.98 10.21 21.39
C ALA A 12 62.88 9.90 22.43
N GLY A 13 61.67 10.29 22.12
CA GLY A 13 60.48 9.88 22.80
C GLY A 13 59.63 9.02 21.87
N ASN A 14 59.71 7.70 22.06
CA ASN A 14 58.78 6.76 21.46
C ASN A 14 57.35 7.02 22.00
N SER A 15 56.56 7.78 21.25
CA SER A 15 55.12 7.84 21.45
C SER A 15 54.51 7.10 20.30
N TRP A 16 54.06 5.89 20.59
CA TRP A 16 53.10 5.18 19.79
C TRP A 16 51.77 5.96 19.82
N PHE A 17 51.65 6.94 18.96
CA PHE A 17 50.32 7.41 18.52
C PHE A 17 50.01 6.70 17.22
N GLY A 18 49.10 5.71 17.32
CA GLY A 18 48.41 5.19 16.18
C GLY A 18 47.75 6.35 15.45
N GLY A 19 48.43 6.85 14.39
CA GLY A 19 47.82 7.81 13.50
C GLY A 19 46.62 7.16 12.87
N TRP A 20 45.48 7.69 13.14
CA TRP A 20 44.32 7.51 12.26
C TRP A 20 44.72 8.16 10.95
N ALA A 21 45.15 7.34 9.99
CA ALA A 21 45.25 7.77 8.61
C ALA A 21 43.84 8.23 8.24
N THR A 22 43.64 9.51 8.15
CA THR A 22 42.47 10.04 7.43
C THR A 22 42.68 9.54 6.00
N ASP A 23 41.81 8.61 5.61
CA ASP A 23 41.78 8.08 4.26
C ASP A 23 41.42 9.26 3.36
N VAL A 24 42.45 9.97 2.87
CA VAL A 24 42.27 11.13 2.00
C VAL A 24 41.85 10.56 0.67
N ASP A 25 40.57 10.79 0.31
CA ASP A 25 40.01 10.38 -0.96
C ASP A 25 40.78 11.08 -2.11
N PRO A 26 41.63 10.37 -2.88
CA PRO A 26 42.54 11.01 -3.83
C PRO A 26 41.76 11.57 -5.03
N VAL A 27 42.22 12.73 -5.49
CA VAL A 27 41.75 13.30 -6.75
C VAL A 27 42.38 12.50 -7.90
N ILE A 28 41.55 11.86 -8.73
CA ILE A 28 42.01 11.05 -9.88
C ILE A 28 41.86 11.77 -11.23
N MET A 29 41.05 12.82 -11.28
CA MET A 29 40.78 13.57 -12.50
C MET A 29 40.32 14.98 -12.16
N ARG A 30 40.51 15.92 -13.06
CA ARG A 30 39.95 17.27 -12.98
C ARG A 30 39.32 17.65 -14.30
N VAL A 31 38.06 18.14 -14.24
CA VAL A 31 37.31 18.64 -15.39
C VAL A 31 36.75 20.03 -15.04
N ASN A 32 37.10 21.04 -15.87
CA ASN A 32 36.65 22.43 -15.64
C ASN A 32 36.83 22.92 -14.18
N ASN A 33 38.05 22.74 -13.63
CA ASN A 33 38.38 23.09 -12.23
C ASN A 33 37.58 22.33 -11.14
N LYS A 34 36.73 21.33 -11.47
CA LYS A 34 36.13 20.44 -10.52
C LYS A 34 37.00 19.21 -10.32
N ASP A 35 37.37 18.95 -9.09
CA ASP A 35 38.10 17.74 -8.72
C ASP A 35 37.15 16.56 -8.69
N ILE A 36 37.59 15.43 -9.23
CA ILE A 36 36.84 14.17 -9.24
C ILE A 36 37.67 13.18 -8.44
N HIS A 37 37.05 12.65 -7.41
CA HIS A 37 37.68 11.78 -6.43
C HIS A 37 37.55 10.31 -6.80
N LYS A 38 38.44 9.49 -6.25
CA LYS A 38 38.47 8.04 -6.45
C LYS A 38 37.15 7.40 -6.00
N SER A 39 36.59 7.81 -4.86
CA SER A 39 35.32 7.30 -4.33
C SER A 39 34.17 7.47 -5.29
N GLU A 40 34.09 8.61 -5.98
CA GLU A 40 33.04 8.87 -6.98
C GLU A 40 33.14 7.90 -8.17
N PHE A 41 34.34 7.68 -8.66
CA PHE A 41 34.61 6.74 -9.74
C PHE A 41 34.22 5.31 -9.31
N GLU A 42 34.71 4.87 -8.15
CA GLU A 42 34.45 3.53 -7.62
C GLU A 42 32.96 3.29 -7.39
N TYR A 43 32.26 4.28 -6.85
CA TYR A 43 30.81 4.19 -6.65
C TYR A 43 30.08 3.94 -7.98
N ILE A 44 30.36 4.76 -9.00
CA ILE A 44 29.70 4.67 -10.30
C ILE A 44 30.11 3.39 -11.03
N TYR A 45 31.38 3.00 -10.94
CA TYR A 45 31.88 1.76 -11.53
C TYR A 45 31.20 0.54 -10.94
N ASN A 46 31.14 0.43 -9.62
CA ASN A 46 30.54 -0.69 -8.92
C ASN A 46 29.01 -0.77 -9.16
N LYS A 47 28.34 0.38 -9.12
CA LYS A 47 26.90 0.46 -9.41
C LYS A 47 26.58 -0.04 -10.82
N ASN A 48 27.35 0.33 -11.81
CA ASN A 48 27.10 -0.05 -13.20
C ASN A 48 27.55 -1.49 -13.50
N SER A 49 28.66 -1.96 -12.88
CA SER A 49 29.17 -3.32 -13.09
C SER A 49 28.23 -4.40 -12.54
N GLN A 50 27.46 -4.10 -11.49
CA GLN A 50 26.48 -5.03 -10.94
C GLN A 50 25.24 -5.22 -11.84
N GLN A 51 24.98 -4.31 -12.77
CA GLN A 51 23.79 -4.30 -13.62
C GLN A 51 24.04 -4.80 -15.04
N GLN A 52 25.29 -5.05 -15.44
CA GLN A 52 25.65 -5.43 -16.82
C GLN A 52 26.06 -6.90 -16.90
N ILE A 53 25.51 -7.60 -17.91
CA ILE A 53 25.89 -8.97 -18.27
C ILE A 53 27.30 -9.03 -18.84
N ASP A 54 27.76 -7.96 -19.53
CA ASP A 54 29.11 -7.84 -20.08
C ASP A 54 29.96 -6.88 -19.22
N HIS A 55 30.90 -7.44 -18.49
CA HIS A 55 31.87 -6.66 -17.71
C HIS A 55 32.90 -6.00 -18.62
N LYS A 56 32.88 -4.67 -18.69
CA LYS A 56 33.91 -3.91 -19.35
C LYS A 56 35.20 -3.92 -18.54
N SER A 57 36.35 -3.94 -19.24
CA SER A 57 37.64 -3.77 -18.57
C SER A 57 37.74 -2.41 -17.88
N LEU A 58 38.59 -2.31 -16.87
CA LEU A 58 38.77 -1.06 -16.14
C LEU A 58 39.19 0.10 -17.09
N ASP A 59 40.07 -0.15 -18.05
CA ASP A 59 40.55 0.86 -18.99
C ASP A 59 39.44 1.37 -19.92
N GLU A 60 38.58 0.47 -20.40
CA GLU A 60 37.40 0.85 -21.18
C GLU A 60 36.47 1.70 -20.34
N TYR A 61 36.25 1.31 -19.08
CA TYR A 61 35.34 2.04 -18.18
C TYR A 61 35.92 3.43 -17.81
N VAL A 62 37.22 3.57 -17.60
CA VAL A 62 37.87 4.88 -17.39
C VAL A 62 37.60 5.81 -18.57
N THR A 63 37.68 5.28 -19.80
CA THR A 63 37.38 6.07 -21.00
C THR A 63 35.92 6.51 -21.04
N LEU A 64 34.99 5.61 -20.72
CA LEU A 64 33.56 5.94 -20.63
C LEU A 64 33.26 6.98 -19.55
N PHE A 65 33.86 6.81 -18.37
CA PHE A 65 33.67 7.72 -17.25
C PHE A 65 34.20 9.13 -17.58
N LYS A 66 35.40 9.22 -18.20
CA LYS A 66 35.92 10.50 -18.69
C LYS A 66 34.94 11.18 -19.65
N ASN A 67 34.49 10.45 -20.67
CA ASN A 67 33.56 10.99 -21.65
C ASN A 67 32.21 11.41 -21.00
N TYR A 68 31.74 10.65 -20.02
CA TYR A 68 30.55 11.04 -19.22
C TYR A 68 30.75 12.37 -18.50
N LYS A 69 31.89 12.54 -17.80
CA LYS A 69 32.17 13.77 -17.07
C LYS A 69 32.34 14.98 -18.00
N LEU A 70 32.94 14.80 -19.16
CA LEU A 70 33.04 15.86 -20.18
C LEU A 70 31.69 16.27 -20.72
N LYS A 71 30.80 15.30 -21.02
CA LYS A 71 29.42 15.58 -21.45
C LYS A 71 28.60 16.32 -20.39
N VAL A 72 28.73 15.94 -19.12
CA VAL A 72 28.06 16.63 -18.02
C VAL A 72 28.57 18.07 -17.91
N ALA A 73 29.86 18.29 -17.95
CA ALA A 73 30.44 19.64 -17.89
C ALA A 73 30.01 20.53 -19.06
N GLU A 74 29.86 19.98 -20.26
CA GLU A 74 29.35 20.69 -21.43
C GLU A 74 27.87 21.03 -21.28
N ALA A 75 27.06 20.07 -20.81
CA ALA A 75 25.64 20.29 -20.57
C ALA A 75 25.39 21.38 -19.50
N GLU A 76 26.20 21.39 -18.42
CA GLU A 76 26.19 22.45 -17.41
C GLU A 76 26.59 23.82 -18.03
N ALA A 77 27.63 23.86 -18.84
CA ALA A 77 28.07 25.09 -19.54
C ALA A 77 26.99 25.64 -20.49
N MET A 78 26.22 24.75 -21.10
CA MET A 78 25.08 25.12 -21.95
C MET A 78 23.80 25.49 -21.15
N GLY A 79 23.81 25.34 -19.81
CA GLY A 79 22.68 25.65 -18.94
C GLY A 79 21.50 24.68 -19.08
N ILE A 80 21.71 23.47 -19.61
CA ILE A 80 20.66 22.46 -19.81
C ILE A 80 20.03 22.07 -18.46
N ASP A 81 20.83 21.97 -17.41
CA ASP A 81 20.46 21.66 -16.03
C ASP A 81 19.55 22.72 -15.39
N THR A 82 19.54 23.94 -15.94
CA THR A 82 18.71 25.05 -15.45
C THR A 82 17.36 25.17 -16.14
N THR A 83 17.13 24.40 -17.21
CA THR A 83 15.86 24.43 -17.95
C THR A 83 14.69 23.92 -17.12
N SER A 84 13.49 24.45 -17.37
CA SER A 84 12.27 24.00 -16.68
C SER A 84 11.98 22.51 -16.95
N ALA A 85 12.26 22.03 -18.17
CA ALA A 85 12.08 20.63 -18.52
C ALA A 85 12.94 19.72 -17.66
N PHE A 86 14.25 20.02 -17.56
CA PHE A 86 15.18 19.24 -16.73
C PHE A 86 14.79 19.26 -15.25
N LYS A 87 14.46 20.45 -14.71
CA LYS A 87 14.05 20.58 -13.30
C LYS A 87 12.80 19.80 -12.96
N ASN A 88 11.80 19.82 -13.84
CA ASN A 88 10.56 19.06 -13.65
C ASN A 88 10.80 17.55 -13.69
N GLU A 89 11.62 17.09 -14.64
CA GLU A 89 11.97 15.67 -14.73
C GLU A 89 12.78 15.20 -13.52
N LEU A 90 13.77 15.99 -13.09
CA LEU A 90 14.55 15.69 -11.89
C LEU A 90 13.67 15.66 -10.62
N ALA A 91 12.70 16.58 -10.50
CA ALA A 91 11.75 16.57 -9.39
C ALA A 91 10.92 15.29 -9.39
N GLY A 92 10.42 14.84 -10.56
CA GLY A 92 9.71 13.57 -10.69
C GLY A 92 10.54 12.36 -10.26
N TYR A 93 11.79 12.25 -10.70
CA TYR A 93 12.69 11.18 -10.25
C TYR A 93 12.94 11.23 -8.75
N ARG A 94 13.09 12.41 -8.16
CA ARG A 94 13.27 12.54 -6.70
C ARG A 94 12.03 12.09 -5.92
N GLU A 95 10.84 12.41 -6.41
CA GLU A 95 9.57 11.94 -5.80
C GLU A 95 9.48 10.41 -5.86
N GLU A 96 9.76 9.81 -7.01
CA GLU A 96 9.76 8.34 -7.15
C GLU A 96 10.75 7.67 -6.20
N LEU A 97 11.97 8.20 -6.11
CA LEU A 97 13.00 7.67 -5.20
C LEU A 97 12.65 7.87 -3.72
N ALA A 98 11.87 8.90 -3.39
CA ALA A 98 11.45 9.17 -2.01
C ALA A 98 10.32 8.25 -1.53
N LYS A 99 9.47 7.74 -2.43
CA LYS A 99 8.29 6.92 -2.08
C LYS A 99 8.60 5.77 -1.12
N PRO A 100 9.63 4.93 -1.35
CA PRO A 100 9.95 3.82 -0.44
C PRO A 100 10.30 4.27 0.99
N TYR A 101 10.85 5.48 1.13
CA TYR A 101 11.24 6.04 2.43
C TYR A 101 10.07 6.70 3.19
N LEU A 102 8.94 6.92 2.51
CA LEU A 102 7.71 7.43 3.11
C LEU A 102 6.79 6.31 3.60
N ILE A 103 7.13 5.05 3.31
CA ILE A 103 6.38 3.88 3.78
C ILE A 103 6.89 3.52 5.18
N ASP A 104 5.97 3.50 6.14
CA ASP A 104 6.24 2.98 7.47
C ASP A 104 5.89 1.49 7.51
N ALA A 105 6.92 0.65 7.46
CA ALA A 105 6.75 -0.81 7.49
C ALA A 105 5.98 -1.31 8.73
N SER A 106 6.05 -0.58 9.83
CA SER A 106 5.28 -0.94 11.04
C SER A 106 3.77 -0.80 10.85
N VAL A 107 3.34 0.11 9.97
CA VAL A 107 1.94 0.28 9.60
C VAL A 107 1.48 -0.91 8.75
N ASP A 108 2.30 -1.33 7.79
CA ASP A 108 2.00 -2.47 6.92
C ASP A 108 1.90 -3.76 7.74
N ASP A 109 2.85 -4.02 8.64
CA ASP A 109 2.82 -5.18 9.54
C ASP A 109 1.57 -5.17 10.42
N ARG A 110 1.22 -4.02 10.99
CA ARG A 110 0.02 -3.88 11.81
C ARG A 110 -1.25 -4.15 11.02
N LEU A 111 -1.36 -3.59 9.81
CA LEU A 111 -2.51 -3.80 8.94
C LEU A 111 -2.61 -5.25 8.45
N ALA A 112 -1.48 -5.90 8.19
CA ALA A 112 -1.44 -7.32 7.83
C ALA A 112 -1.93 -8.20 8.98
N HIS A 113 -1.50 -7.95 10.21
CA HIS A 113 -2.00 -8.67 11.39
C HIS A 113 -3.49 -8.42 11.62
N GLU A 114 -3.95 -7.18 11.51
CA GLU A 114 -5.36 -6.83 11.65
C GLU A 114 -6.23 -7.54 10.58
N ALA A 115 -5.78 -7.58 9.34
CA ALA A 115 -6.45 -8.31 8.27
C ALA A 115 -6.47 -9.82 8.54
N TYR A 116 -5.35 -10.40 8.97
CA TYR A 116 -5.25 -11.82 9.31
C TYR A 116 -6.22 -12.19 10.44
N ASP A 117 -6.30 -11.37 11.49
CA ASP A 117 -7.21 -11.63 12.60
C ASP A 117 -8.67 -11.60 12.15
N ARG A 118 -9.04 -10.66 11.28
CA ARG A 118 -10.39 -10.61 10.69
C ARG A 118 -10.69 -11.79 9.78
N MET A 119 -9.68 -12.40 9.14
CA MET A 119 -9.87 -13.57 8.29
C MET A 119 -10.21 -14.85 9.07
N LYS A 120 -10.03 -14.86 10.41
CA LYS A 120 -10.33 -16.00 11.27
C LYS A 120 -11.83 -16.21 11.51
N GLU A 121 -12.64 -15.19 11.26
CA GLU A 121 -14.08 -15.24 11.50
C GLU A 121 -14.89 -14.61 10.37
N ASP A 122 -16.14 -15.02 10.25
CA ASP A 122 -17.17 -14.40 9.41
C ASP A 122 -18.14 -13.64 10.31
N VAL A 123 -18.56 -12.45 9.89
CA VAL A 123 -19.50 -11.58 10.63
C VAL A 123 -20.77 -11.40 9.80
N GLU A 124 -21.92 -11.76 10.36
CA GLU A 124 -23.22 -11.61 9.73
C GLU A 124 -23.74 -10.19 9.96
N VAL A 125 -23.99 -9.46 8.87
CA VAL A 125 -24.29 -8.03 8.96
C VAL A 125 -25.51 -7.60 8.13
N SER A 126 -26.16 -6.55 8.61
CA SER A 126 -27.00 -5.66 7.82
C SER A 126 -26.43 -4.26 7.85
N HIS A 127 -26.77 -3.45 6.84
CA HIS A 127 -26.40 -2.04 6.85
C HIS A 127 -27.48 -1.13 6.28
N ILE A 128 -27.34 0.16 6.56
CA ILE A 128 -28.08 1.24 5.92
C ILE A 128 -27.08 2.17 5.29
N LEU A 129 -27.16 2.41 4.00
CA LEU A 129 -26.31 3.34 3.26
C LEU A 129 -27.07 4.62 2.93
N ILE A 130 -26.57 5.75 3.35
CA ILE A 130 -26.93 7.07 2.83
C ILE A 130 -25.83 7.49 1.87
N GLY A 131 -26.12 7.45 0.58
CA GLY A 131 -25.16 7.65 -0.49
C GLY A 131 -24.55 9.05 -0.50
N LEU A 132 -23.29 9.13 -0.86
CA LEU A 132 -22.59 10.37 -1.16
C LEU A 132 -22.65 10.63 -2.67
N ASN A 133 -23.81 10.99 -3.19
CA ASN A 133 -23.93 11.62 -4.52
C ASN A 133 -23.51 13.10 -4.47
N ALA A 134 -22.83 13.47 -3.40
CA ALA A 134 -22.49 14.83 -3.04
C ALA A 134 -21.41 15.40 -3.96
N ARG A 135 -21.78 16.44 -4.69
CA ARG A 135 -20.85 17.26 -5.48
C ARG A 135 -20.36 18.47 -4.70
N THR A 136 -21.06 18.81 -3.61
CA THR A 136 -20.75 19.97 -2.79
C THR A 136 -20.57 19.60 -1.31
N PRO A 137 -19.89 20.44 -0.50
CA PRO A 137 -19.83 20.28 0.94
C PRO A 137 -21.19 20.28 1.63
N GLU A 138 -22.16 21.04 1.09
CA GLU A 138 -23.53 21.16 1.58
C GLU A 138 -24.28 19.84 1.42
N ASP A 139 -24.18 19.19 0.25
CA ASP A 139 -24.78 17.88 0.00
C ASP A 139 -24.24 16.83 0.99
N ARG A 140 -22.94 16.89 1.26
CA ARG A 140 -22.30 16.00 2.25
C ARG A 140 -22.83 16.20 3.65
N ALA A 141 -23.04 17.46 4.04
CA ALA A 141 -23.60 17.80 5.35
C ALA A 141 -25.05 17.34 5.47
N GLU A 142 -25.86 17.43 4.40
CA GLU A 142 -27.23 16.95 4.36
C GLU A 142 -27.28 15.42 4.48
N ALA A 143 -26.47 14.68 3.71
CA ALA A 143 -26.38 13.24 3.81
C ALA A 143 -25.97 12.79 5.22
N LYS A 144 -25.03 13.48 5.86
CA LYS A 144 -24.64 13.22 7.24
C LYS A 144 -25.79 13.42 8.22
N LYS A 145 -26.53 14.54 8.12
CA LYS A 145 -27.71 14.81 8.96
C LYS A 145 -28.78 13.72 8.77
N LYS A 146 -28.99 13.24 7.54
CA LYS A 146 -29.92 12.15 7.25
C LYS A 146 -29.47 10.87 7.95
N ALA A 147 -28.19 10.50 7.87
CA ALA A 147 -27.63 9.34 8.58
C ALA A 147 -27.78 9.47 10.11
N GLU A 148 -27.50 10.67 10.67
CA GLU A 148 -27.68 10.96 12.10
C GLU A 148 -29.14 10.79 12.54
N SER A 149 -30.11 11.26 11.73
CA SER A 149 -31.53 11.07 11.99
C SER A 149 -31.93 9.59 12.00
N VAL A 150 -31.43 8.80 11.07
CA VAL A 150 -31.68 7.35 11.01
C VAL A 150 -31.06 6.64 12.22
N LEU A 151 -29.82 6.98 12.57
CA LEU A 151 -29.19 6.40 13.77
C LEU A 151 -29.95 6.73 15.07
N ALA A 152 -30.45 7.96 15.19
CA ALA A 152 -31.27 8.36 16.34
C ALA A 152 -32.55 7.52 16.47
N LYS A 153 -33.19 7.18 15.34
CA LYS A 153 -34.38 6.30 15.30
C LYS A 153 -34.04 4.88 15.74
N ILE A 154 -32.92 4.34 15.28
CA ILE A 154 -32.43 3.02 15.70
C ILE A 154 -32.16 3.02 17.21
N LYS A 155 -31.49 4.05 17.72
CA LYS A 155 -31.23 4.21 19.17
C LYS A 155 -32.51 4.39 20.00
N ALA A 156 -33.58 4.90 19.37
CA ALA A 156 -34.93 4.98 19.99
C ALA A 156 -35.70 3.66 19.94
N GLY A 157 -35.16 2.60 19.33
CA GLY A 157 -35.76 1.26 19.30
C GLY A 157 -36.60 0.97 18.05
N GLU A 158 -36.58 1.83 17.01
CA GLU A 158 -37.21 1.52 15.73
C GLU A 158 -36.52 0.34 15.05
N ASP A 159 -37.27 -0.50 14.34
CA ASP A 159 -36.74 -1.69 13.67
C ASP A 159 -35.69 -1.34 12.58
N PHE A 160 -34.50 -1.92 12.68
CA PHE A 160 -33.39 -1.68 11.77
C PHE A 160 -33.74 -2.02 10.32
N GLY A 161 -34.42 -3.17 10.10
CA GLY A 161 -34.78 -3.62 8.76
C GLY A 161 -35.81 -2.71 8.09
N MET A 162 -36.78 -2.22 8.83
CA MET A 162 -37.78 -1.25 8.32
C MET A 162 -37.10 0.09 7.95
N LEU A 163 -36.15 0.53 8.76
CA LEU A 163 -35.36 1.74 8.47
C LEU A 163 -34.44 1.54 7.25
N ALA A 164 -33.86 0.36 7.11
CA ALA A 164 -33.05 0.01 5.93
C ALA A 164 -33.90 0.02 4.65
N GLU A 165 -35.08 -0.60 4.68
CA GLU A 165 -36.03 -0.59 3.58
C GLU A 165 -36.47 0.82 3.18
N LYS A 166 -36.59 1.71 4.15
CA LYS A 166 -37.06 3.10 3.94
C LYS A 166 -35.97 4.04 3.48
N PHE A 167 -34.80 3.94 4.07
CA PHE A 167 -33.75 4.96 3.96
C PHE A 167 -32.48 4.52 3.23
N SER A 168 -32.19 3.21 3.11
CA SER A 168 -30.98 2.75 2.41
C SER A 168 -31.05 3.08 0.93
N GLU A 169 -29.93 3.49 0.37
CA GLU A 169 -29.80 3.95 -1.02
C GLU A 169 -29.00 2.96 -1.86
N ASP A 170 -28.85 1.73 -1.38
CA ASP A 170 -28.18 0.63 -2.09
C ASP A 170 -29.11 -0.56 -2.38
N GLY A 171 -28.58 -1.57 -3.08
CA GLY A 171 -29.35 -2.76 -3.46
C GLY A 171 -29.81 -3.62 -2.31
N SER A 172 -29.16 -3.56 -1.13
CA SER A 172 -29.55 -4.32 0.07
C SER A 172 -30.86 -3.84 0.67
N ARG A 173 -31.33 -2.66 0.30
CA ARG A 173 -32.61 -2.08 0.70
C ARG A 173 -33.76 -3.07 0.55
N GLN A 174 -33.80 -3.79 -0.58
CA GLN A 174 -34.89 -4.77 -0.88
C GLN A 174 -34.88 -5.97 0.08
N ASN A 175 -33.76 -6.21 0.74
CA ASN A 175 -33.59 -7.28 1.71
C ASN A 175 -33.33 -6.72 3.12
N LYS A 176 -34.00 -5.60 3.47
CA LYS A 176 -33.91 -4.96 4.80
C LYS A 176 -32.49 -4.63 5.24
N GLY A 177 -31.62 -4.30 4.26
CA GLY A 177 -30.22 -3.99 4.49
C GLY A 177 -29.31 -5.21 4.72
N TYR A 178 -29.84 -6.44 4.63
CA TYR A 178 -29.10 -7.66 4.91
C TYR A 178 -28.07 -7.98 3.85
N LEU A 179 -26.80 -8.17 4.27
CA LEU A 179 -25.66 -8.52 3.41
C LEU A 179 -25.20 -9.97 3.60
N GLY A 180 -25.66 -10.64 4.66
CA GLY A 180 -25.18 -11.96 5.05
C GLY A 180 -23.83 -11.92 5.75
N PHE A 181 -23.10 -13.03 5.66
CA PHE A 181 -21.78 -13.15 6.26
C PHE A 181 -20.73 -12.44 5.40
N ILE A 182 -20.01 -11.51 6.01
CA ILE A 182 -18.83 -10.87 5.42
C ILE A 182 -17.57 -11.44 6.04
N ARG A 183 -16.51 -11.47 5.25
CA ARG A 183 -15.19 -11.97 5.61
C ARG A 183 -14.16 -10.84 5.49
N GLY A 184 -13.08 -10.91 6.27
CA GLY A 184 -11.97 -9.98 6.16
C GLY A 184 -11.44 -9.84 4.72
N GLY A 185 -11.15 -8.62 4.29
CA GLY A 185 -10.67 -8.28 2.95
C GLY A 185 -11.73 -8.26 1.85
N ARG A 186 -13.03 -8.32 2.19
CA ARG A 186 -14.14 -8.33 1.21
C ARG A 186 -14.89 -7.02 1.09
N THR A 187 -14.75 -6.13 2.06
CA THR A 187 -15.41 -4.83 2.08
C THR A 187 -14.38 -3.71 2.21
N VAL A 188 -14.80 -2.46 2.01
CA VAL A 188 -13.89 -1.32 2.19
C VAL A 188 -13.47 -1.19 3.64
N TYR A 189 -12.20 -0.84 3.86
CA TYR A 189 -11.56 -0.87 5.18
C TYR A 189 -12.36 -0.17 6.31
N PRO A 190 -12.93 1.04 6.15
CA PRO A 190 -13.69 1.67 7.23
C PRO A 190 -14.94 0.88 7.64
N PHE A 191 -15.66 0.31 6.65
CA PHE A 191 -16.83 -0.54 6.89
C PHE A 191 -16.43 -1.82 7.62
N GLU A 192 -15.42 -2.50 7.11
CA GLU A 192 -14.88 -3.74 7.69
C GLU A 192 -14.41 -3.53 9.12
N LYS A 193 -13.61 -2.48 9.34
CA LYS A 193 -13.10 -2.13 10.66
C LYS A 193 -14.24 -1.95 11.67
N ALA A 194 -15.30 -1.25 11.28
CA ALA A 194 -16.45 -1.03 12.15
C ALA A 194 -17.24 -2.33 12.40
N ALA A 195 -17.51 -3.11 11.35
CA ALA A 195 -18.27 -4.37 11.48
C ALA A 195 -17.55 -5.38 12.38
N PHE A 196 -16.22 -5.53 12.22
CA PHE A 196 -15.43 -6.47 13.03
C PHE A 196 -15.17 -6.00 14.46
N ALA A 197 -15.35 -4.71 14.76
CA ALA A 197 -15.26 -4.18 16.12
C ALA A 197 -16.52 -4.40 16.96
N LEU A 198 -17.69 -4.65 16.32
CA LEU A 198 -18.96 -4.81 16.99
C LEU A 198 -19.18 -6.25 17.49
N GLN A 199 -19.88 -6.37 18.62
CA GLN A 199 -20.38 -7.66 19.08
C GLN A 199 -21.72 -8.02 18.38
N ALA A 200 -22.12 -9.31 18.48
CA ALA A 200 -23.42 -9.74 18.00
C ALA A 200 -24.56 -8.97 18.68
N GLY A 201 -25.48 -8.44 17.88
CA GLY A 201 -26.61 -7.60 18.32
C GLY A 201 -26.32 -6.10 18.32
N GLU A 202 -25.07 -5.67 18.23
CA GLU A 202 -24.70 -4.25 18.27
C GLU A 202 -24.91 -3.55 16.93
N VAL A 203 -25.04 -2.22 17.02
CA VAL A 203 -25.16 -1.29 15.89
C VAL A 203 -24.02 -0.28 15.99
N SER A 204 -23.39 0.00 14.84
CA SER A 204 -22.30 0.98 14.76
C SER A 204 -22.79 2.41 14.96
N ASP A 205 -21.87 3.30 15.27
CA ASP A 205 -22.01 4.70 14.92
C ASP A 205 -21.94 4.88 13.41
N ILE A 206 -22.04 6.14 12.93
CA ILE A 206 -21.98 6.43 11.50
C ILE A 206 -20.57 6.19 10.99
N VAL A 207 -20.42 5.34 9.97
CA VAL A 207 -19.17 5.00 9.32
C VAL A 207 -19.11 5.66 7.95
N GLU A 208 -18.15 6.52 7.73
CA GLU A 208 -17.93 7.18 6.45
C GLU A 208 -17.05 6.33 5.54
N THR A 209 -17.49 6.14 4.28
CA THR A 209 -16.72 5.49 3.22
C THR A 209 -16.78 6.30 1.93
N GLN A 210 -16.09 5.87 0.89
CA GLN A 210 -16.21 6.50 -0.44
C GLN A 210 -17.62 6.40 -1.05
N PHE A 211 -18.48 5.49 -0.57
CA PHE A 211 -19.85 5.30 -1.05
C PHE A 211 -20.87 6.15 -0.29
N GLY A 212 -20.56 6.56 0.92
CA GLY A 212 -21.48 7.30 1.77
C GLY A 212 -21.32 7.03 3.25
N TYR A 213 -22.37 7.33 3.99
CA TYR A 213 -22.49 7.10 5.42
C TYR A 213 -23.23 5.80 5.67
N HIS A 214 -22.58 4.87 6.37
CA HIS A 214 -23.15 3.58 6.72
C HIS A 214 -23.51 3.52 8.19
N ILE A 215 -24.60 2.82 8.50
CA ILE A 215 -24.94 2.34 9.84
C ILE A 215 -24.97 0.82 9.72
N ILE A 216 -24.18 0.11 10.53
CA ILE A 216 -23.96 -1.33 10.42
C ILE A 216 -24.57 -2.01 11.65
N LYS A 217 -25.28 -3.11 11.45
CA LYS A 217 -25.76 -3.99 12.53
C LYS A 217 -25.12 -5.36 12.36
N VAL A 218 -24.52 -5.87 13.42
CA VAL A 218 -24.02 -7.26 13.48
C VAL A 218 -25.11 -8.15 14.06
N HIS A 219 -25.41 -9.28 13.37
CA HIS A 219 -26.39 -10.26 13.82
C HIS A 219 -25.72 -11.41 14.57
N SER A 220 -24.69 -11.97 13.97
CA SER A 220 -23.95 -13.09 14.53
C SER A 220 -22.49 -13.07 14.08
N ARG A 221 -21.67 -13.88 14.74
CA ARG A 221 -20.25 -14.12 14.39
C ARG A 221 -20.02 -15.63 14.41
N ARG A 222 -19.17 -16.12 13.53
CA ARG A 222 -18.78 -17.52 13.51
C ARG A 222 -17.31 -17.67 13.12
N PRO A 223 -16.61 -18.69 13.59
CA PRO A 223 -15.29 -19.02 13.06
C PRO A 223 -15.35 -19.19 11.55
N ASN A 224 -14.37 -18.66 10.84
CA ASN A 224 -14.26 -18.89 9.41
C ASN A 224 -13.95 -20.38 9.18
N PRO A 225 -14.76 -21.10 8.39
CA PRO A 225 -14.55 -22.52 8.15
C PRO A 225 -13.34 -22.85 7.28
N GLY A 226 -12.65 -21.83 6.73
CA GLY A 226 -11.50 -22.01 5.84
C GLY A 226 -11.90 -22.27 4.39
N GLU A 227 -10.98 -22.90 3.66
CA GLU A 227 -11.20 -23.30 2.27
C GLU A 227 -11.56 -24.79 2.19
N PHE A 228 -12.52 -25.09 1.35
CA PHE A 228 -12.95 -26.47 1.10
C PHE A 228 -12.73 -26.79 -0.36
N LEU A 229 -12.16 -27.96 -0.62
CA LEU A 229 -12.20 -28.57 -1.94
C LEU A 229 -13.50 -29.42 -2.01
N PHE A 230 -14.36 -29.08 -2.96
CA PHE A 230 -15.55 -29.88 -3.20
C PHE A 230 -15.70 -30.19 -4.69
N SER A 231 -16.33 -31.33 -4.97
CA SER A 231 -16.74 -31.71 -6.30
C SER A 231 -18.27 -31.82 -6.32
N HIS A 232 -18.88 -31.59 -7.47
CA HIS A 232 -20.30 -31.76 -7.62
C HIS A 232 -20.63 -32.43 -8.94
N ILE A 233 -21.73 -33.13 -8.97
CA ILE A 233 -22.34 -33.69 -10.17
C ILE A 233 -23.63 -32.90 -10.42
N MET A 234 -23.78 -32.39 -11.62
CA MET A 234 -24.96 -31.60 -11.99
C MET A 234 -25.68 -32.26 -13.17
N ILE A 235 -26.97 -32.48 -13.03
CA ILE A 235 -27.83 -32.87 -14.13
C ILE A 235 -28.67 -31.65 -14.55
N LEU A 236 -28.51 -31.24 -15.81
CA LEU A 236 -29.21 -30.08 -16.32
C LEU A 236 -30.71 -30.35 -16.50
N VAL A 237 -31.54 -29.51 -15.90
CA VAL A 237 -32.98 -29.45 -16.14
C VAL A 237 -33.26 -28.21 -17.00
N PRO A 238 -33.79 -28.37 -18.24
CA PRO A 238 -34.09 -27.22 -19.09
C PRO A 238 -35.08 -26.26 -18.44
N ARG A 239 -34.91 -24.96 -18.69
CA ARG A 239 -35.83 -23.94 -18.20
C ARG A 239 -37.24 -24.19 -18.82
N GLY A 240 -38.29 -24.33 -17.99
CA GLY A 240 -39.64 -24.65 -18.44
C GLY A 240 -39.90 -26.14 -18.71
N ALA A 241 -39.02 -27.04 -18.29
CA ALA A 241 -39.22 -28.47 -18.38
C ALA A 241 -40.54 -28.91 -17.69
N SER A 242 -41.22 -29.93 -18.27
CA SER A 242 -42.41 -30.52 -17.65
C SER A 242 -42.05 -31.23 -16.34
N ASP A 243 -43.07 -31.50 -15.54
CA ASP A 243 -42.85 -32.16 -14.25
C ASP A 243 -42.38 -33.62 -14.39
N GLU A 244 -42.74 -34.30 -15.50
CA GLU A 244 -42.22 -35.63 -15.87
C GLU A 244 -40.72 -35.57 -16.11
N VAL A 245 -40.22 -34.57 -16.88
CA VAL A 245 -38.79 -34.38 -17.14
C VAL A 245 -38.03 -34.07 -15.86
N LYS A 246 -38.60 -33.23 -15.00
CA LYS A 246 -37.98 -32.92 -13.68
C LYS A 246 -37.87 -34.18 -12.84
N ALA A 247 -38.93 -34.98 -12.73
CA ALA A 247 -38.96 -36.22 -11.98
C ALA A 247 -37.96 -37.25 -12.51
N GLN A 248 -37.82 -37.37 -13.83
CA GLN A 248 -36.83 -38.23 -14.45
C GLN A 248 -35.40 -37.75 -14.08
N LYS A 249 -35.10 -36.47 -14.17
CA LYS A 249 -33.78 -35.91 -13.83
C LYS A 249 -33.47 -36.03 -12.34
N GLU A 250 -34.48 -35.92 -11.47
CA GLU A 250 -34.34 -36.18 -10.06
C GLU A 250 -34.02 -37.64 -9.78
N SER A 251 -34.69 -38.59 -10.48
CA SER A 251 -34.38 -40.03 -10.35
C SER A 251 -32.94 -40.34 -10.82
N GLU A 252 -32.48 -39.72 -11.92
CA GLU A 252 -31.12 -39.88 -12.42
C GLU A 252 -30.07 -39.41 -11.40
N ILE A 253 -30.25 -38.24 -10.79
CA ILE A 253 -29.26 -37.72 -9.81
C ILE A 253 -29.28 -38.52 -8.51
N ARG A 254 -30.46 -39.02 -8.08
CA ARG A 254 -30.56 -39.90 -6.92
C ARG A 254 -29.88 -41.25 -7.11
N ALA A 255 -30.02 -41.85 -8.31
CA ALA A 255 -29.30 -43.08 -8.64
C ALA A 255 -27.79 -42.92 -8.56
N ILE A 256 -27.24 -41.81 -9.07
CA ILE A 256 -25.82 -41.51 -8.97
C ILE A 256 -25.37 -41.27 -7.51
N TYR A 257 -26.26 -40.73 -6.67
CA TYR A 257 -25.97 -40.48 -5.25
C TYR A 257 -25.93 -41.80 -4.41
N GLU A 258 -26.69 -42.80 -4.83
CA GLU A 258 -26.80 -44.07 -4.13
C GLU A 258 -25.70 -45.11 -4.54
N GLU A 259 -24.99 -44.86 -5.66
CA GLU A 259 -23.79 -45.61 -6.06
C GLU A 259 -22.54 -45.16 -5.30
#